data_97e6ca9af45fd08fd1ed169b2b87ea16
#
_entry.id   97e6ca9af45fd08fd1ed169b2b87ea16
#
_cell.length_a   1.000
_cell.length_b   1.000
_cell.length_c   1.000
_cell.angle_alpha   90.00
_cell.angle_beta   90.00
_cell.angle_gamma   90.00
#
_symmetry.space_group_name_H-M   'P 1'
#
loop_
_entity.id
_entity.type
_entity.pdbx_description
1 polymer ?
#
loop_
_entity_poly.entity_id
_entity_poly.type
_entity_poly.pdbx_seq_one_letter_code
_entity_poly.pdbx_strand_id
1 'polypeptide(L)'
;YVIFQGLGTSDTHHAANNLIFGPDGGIYWQSGIFLQHNHEHPWGPSLVTGSSAMYRFDPRRFTIALHGGNSPNPHGIAFDRWGYHYATDGTGGRPYQVRPDGKGWKMFSLLNKEVRPVPACEILSSDNFPDEMQGDFLICNSIGFLGIKQYKLHRDGGYELTKTVGR
;
A
#
# COMPACT_ATOMS: atom_id res chain seq x y z
N TYR A 1 16.93 -11.55 -15.78
CA TYR A 1 15.76 -12.43 -15.74
C TYR A 1 14.49 -11.61 -15.69
N VAL A 2 13.48 -12.01 -16.48
CA VAL A 2 12.10 -11.54 -16.34
C VAL A 2 11.41 -12.51 -15.38
N ILE A 3 10.88 -12.00 -14.26
CA ILE A 3 10.20 -12.83 -13.25
C ILE A 3 8.71 -12.97 -13.59
N PHE A 4 8.08 -11.86 -14.01
CA PHE A 4 6.69 -11.82 -14.43
C PHE A 4 6.55 -11.09 -15.76
N GLN A 5 5.54 -11.51 -16.52
CA GLN A 5 5.05 -10.80 -17.70
C GLN A 5 3.52 -10.79 -17.70
N GLY A 6 2.91 -10.14 -18.68
CA GLY A 6 1.44 -10.05 -18.77
C GLY A 6 0.80 -9.04 -17.82
N LEU A 7 1.61 -8.09 -17.29
CA LEU A 7 1.07 -6.96 -16.54
C LEU A 7 0.28 -6.03 -17.46
N GLY A 8 -0.91 -5.63 -17.01
CA GLY A 8 -1.77 -4.73 -17.76
C GLY A 8 -1.15 -3.35 -17.94
N THR A 9 -1.29 -2.78 -19.13
CA THR A 9 -0.75 -1.47 -19.52
C THR A 9 -1.78 -0.58 -20.21
N SER A 10 -3.04 -0.97 -20.24
CA SER A 10 -4.11 -0.23 -20.91
C SER A 10 -4.40 1.13 -20.27
N ASP A 11 -4.07 1.30 -19.01
CA ASP A 11 -4.07 2.58 -18.31
C ASP A 11 -2.73 2.77 -17.57
N THR A 12 -1.89 3.65 -18.09
CA THR A 12 -0.54 3.88 -17.57
C THR A 12 -0.52 4.55 -16.20
N HIS A 13 -1.56 5.29 -15.82
CA HIS A 13 -1.68 5.91 -14.50
C HIS A 13 -1.91 4.88 -13.39
N HIS A 14 -2.47 3.73 -13.74
CA HIS A 14 -2.85 2.68 -12.82
C HIS A 14 -1.96 1.43 -12.94
N ALA A 15 -0.91 1.48 -13.75
CA ALA A 15 0.04 0.38 -13.92
C ALA A 15 0.69 -0.04 -12.59
N ALA A 16 1.39 -1.16 -12.59
CA ALA A 16 2.07 -1.67 -11.41
C ALA A 16 3.00 -0.62 -10.80
N ASN A 17 2.81 -0.32 -9.54
CA ASN A 17 3.53 0.73 -8.82
C ASN A 17 3.82 0.33 -7.36
N ASN A 18 4.63 1.16 -6.67
CA ASN A 18 4.98 1.00 -5.27
C ASN A 18 5.57 -0.37 -4.91
N LEU A 19 6.54 -0.84 -5.68
CA LEU A 19 7.25 -2.06 -5.35
C LEU A 19 8.08 -1.85 -4.09
N ILE A 20 7.80 -2.62 -3.06
CA ILE A 20 8.48 -2.54 -1.76
C ILE A 20 8.69 -3.92 -1.16
N PHE A 21 9.79 -4.11 -0.44
CA PHE A 21 9.97 -5.28 0.40
C PHE A 21 9.17 -5.13 1.69
N GLY A 22 8.35 -6.12 1.99
CA GLY A 22 7.72 -6.24 3.29
C GLY A 22 8.66 -6.85 4.34
N PRO A 23 8.36 -6.67 5.62
CA PRO A 23 9.18 -7.21 6.72
C PRO A 23 9.21 -8.75 6.77
N ASP A 24 8.29 -9.40 6.07
CA ASP A 24 8.24 -10.86 5.89
C ASP A 24 9.12 -11.36 4.72
N GLY A 25 9.84 -10.45 4.05
CA GLY A 25 10.69 -10.73 2.90
C GLY A 25 9.92 -10.92 1.58
N GLY A 26 8.61 -10.69 1.56
CA GLY A 26 7.81 -10.62 0.35
C GLY A 26 8.02 -9.30 -0.39
N ILE A 27 7.81 -9.31 -1.70
CA ILE A 27 7.75 -8.09 -2.52
C ILE A 27 6.29 -7.76 -2.76
N TYR A 28 5.91 -6.54 -2.41
CA TYR A 28 4.55 -6.04 -2.55
C TYR A 28 4.48 -4.97 -3.61
N TRP A 29 3.38 -4.91 -4.34
CA TRP A 29 3.05 -3.81 -5.26
C TRP A 29 1.55 -3.66 -5.44
N GLN A 30 1.18 -2.58 -6.09
CA GLN A 30 -0.21 -2.20 -6.35
C GLN A 30 -0.46 -1.98 -7.83
N SER A 31 -1.71 -2.11 -8.23
CA SER A 31 -2.25 -1.62 -9.51
C SER A 31 -3.65 -1.05 -9.32
N GLY A 32 -4.00 -0.06 -10.12
CA GLY A 32 -5.29 0.59 -10.04
C GLY A 32 -6.38 -0.03 -10.93
N ILE A 33 -7.47 0.72 -11.11
CA ILE A 33 -8.62 0.31 -11.93
C ILE A 33 -8.29 0.32 -13.43
N PHE A 34 -9.20 -0.23 -14.24
CA PHE A 34 -9.13 -0.31 -15.71
C PHE A 34 -8.01 -1.18 -16.28
N LEU A 35 -7.40 -2.01 -15.44
CA LEU A 35 -6.36 -2.94 -15.84
C LEU A 35 -6.81 -4.38 -15.61
N GLN A 36 -6.37 -5.25 -16.50
CA GLN A 36 -6.40 -6.69 -16.29
C GLN A 36 -4.96 -7.18 -16.34
N HIS A 37 -4.62 -8.04 -15.40
CA HIS A 37 -3.31 -8.65 -15.31
C HIS A 37 -3.43 -10.16 -15.48
N ASN A 38 -2.51 -10.71 -16.23
CA ASN A 38 -2.26 -12.15 -16.28
C ASN A 38 -0.79 -12.36 -15.88
N HIS A 39 -0.54 -12.42 -14.58
CA HIS A 39 0.82 -12.58 -14.06
C HIS A 39 1.35 -13.96 -14.43
N GLU A 40 2.00 -14.05 -15.57
CA GLU A 40 2.62 -15.27 -16.07
C GLU A 40 4.04 -15.40 -15.53
N HIS A 41 4.39 -16.59 -15.11
CA HIS A 41 5.72 -16.94 -14.63
C HIS A 41 6.01 -18.42 -14.85
N PRO A 42 7.28 -18.84 -14.98
CA PRO A 42 7.62 -20.23 -15.35
C PRO A 42 7.47 -21.25 -14.21
N TRP A 43 7.14 -20.81 -12.99
CA TRP A 43 7.15 -21.68 -11.80
C TRP A 43 5.77 -22.11 -11.30
N GLY A 44 4.71 -21.72 -11.98
CA GLY A 44 3.35 -22.07 -11.55
C GLY A 44 2.27 -21.54 -12.46
N PRO A 45 1.01 -21.74 -12.11
CA PRO A 45 -0.10 -21.21 -12.88
C PRO A 45 -0.13 -19.69 -12.84
N SER A 46 -0.59 -19.08 -13.92
CA SER A 46 -0.79 -17.63 -14.00
C SER A 46 -1.81 -17.15 -12.98
N LEU A 47 -1.56 -15.98 -12.40
CA LEU A 47 -2.52 -15.28 -11.58
C LEU A 47 -3.26 -14.25 -12.44
N VAL A 48 -4.51 -14.55 -12.79
CA VAL A 48 -5.38 -13.63 -13.52
C VAL A 48 -6.18 -12.80 -12.53
N THR A 49 -6.10 -11.48 -12.68
CA THR A 49 -6.84 -10.55 -11.81
C THR A 49 -7.49 -9.45 -12.63
N GLY A 50 -8.67 -9.02 -12.17
CA GLY A 50 -9.31 -7.81 -12.65
C GLY A 50 -8.68 -6.54 -12.03
N SER A 51 -9.40 -5.45 -12.13
CA SER A 51 -8.93 -4.13 -11.70
C SER A 51 -8.65 -3.99 -10.21
N SER A 52 -7.75 -3.10 -9.89
CA SER A 52 -7.44 -2.58 -8.54
C SER A 52 -7.07 -3.64 -7.51
N ALA A 53 -5.81 -3.92 -7.38
CA ALA A 53 -5.33 -4.96 -6.48
C ALA A 53 -3.96 -4.66 -5.88
N MET A 54 -3.69 -5.30 -4.74
CA MET A 54 -2.37 -5.47 -4.17
C MET A 54 -1.91 -6.90 -4.38
N TYR A 55 -0.65 -7.03 -4.68
CA TYR A 55 0.00 -8.31 -4.92
C TYR A 55 1.15 -8.52 -3.95
N ARG A 56 1.42 -9.78 -3.67
CA ARG A 56 2.59 -10.22 -2.93
C ARG A 56 3.30 -11.33 -3.68
N PHE A 57 4.57 -11.14 -3.93
CA PHE A 57 5.47 -12.17 -4.45
C PHE A 57 6.40 -12.69 -3.34
N ASP A 58 6.48 -13.99 -3.22
CA ASP A 58 7.45 -14.64 -2.34
C ASP A 58 8.68 -15.06 -3.16
N PRO A 59 9.82 -14.36 -3.02
CA PRO A 59 11.01 -14.66 -3.82
C PRO A 59 11.72 -15.95 -3.42
N ARG A 60 11.39 -16.53 -2.27
CA ARG A 60 11.95 -17.81 -1.83
C ARG A 60 11.22 -19.00 -2.45
N ARG A 61 9.91 -18.86 -2.62
CA ARG A 61 9.03 -19.91 -3.16
C ARG A 61 8.63 -19.68 -4.60
N PHE A 62 8.97 -18.52 -5.16
CA PHE A 62 8.54 -18.09 -6.49
C PHE A 62 7.02 -18.17 -6.68
N THR A 63 6.28 -17.74 -5.68
CA THR A 63 4.82 -17.71 -5.71
C THR A 63 4.30 -16.29 -5.68
N ILE A 64 3.24 -16.04 -6.46
CA ILE A 64 2.51 -14.78 -6.45
C ILE A 64 1.11 -15.01 -5.90
N ALA A 65 0.62 -14.05 -5.14
CA ALA A 65 -0.74 -14.07 -4.62
C ALA A 65 -1.39 -12.68 -4.72
N LEU A 66 -2.71 -12.68 -4.86
CA LEU A 66 -3.53 -11.53 -4.59
C LEU A 66 -3.50 -11.29 -3.08
N HIS A 67 -2.93 -10.17 -2.67
CA HIS A 67 -2.76 -9.86 -1.24
C HIS A 67 -3.96 -9.10 -0.67
N GLY A 68 -4.57 -8.27 -1.46
CA GLY A 68 -5.70 -7.48 -1.05
C GLY A 68 -6.06 -6.47 -2.11
N GLY A 69 -7.01 -5.62 -1.81
CA GLY A 69 -7.27 -4.58 -2.74
C GLY A 69 -8.70 -4.11 -2.70
N ASN A 70 -8.94 -3.05 -3.38
CA ASN A 70 -10.10 -2.40 -3.93
C ASN A 70 -10.08 -0.87 -3.78
N SER A 71 -8.90 -0.31 -3.59
CA SER A 71 -8.72 1.12 -3.78
C SER A 71 -8.71 1.41 -5.29
N PRO A 72 -9.49 2.35 -5.78
CA PRO A 72 -9.54 2.65 -7.21
C PRO A 72 -8.21 3.09 -7.79
N ASN A 73 -7.44 3.86 -7.03
CA ASN A 73 -6.16 4.43 -7.48
C ASN A 73 -5.11 4.29 -6.37
N PRO A 74 -4.64 3.07 -6.11
CA PRO A 74 -3.70 2.83 -5.02
C PRO A 74 -2.34 3.43 -5.33
N HIS A 75 -1.85 4.23 -4.39
CA HIS A 75 -0.51 4.79 -4.39
C HIS A 75 0.01 4.85 -2.96
N GLY A 76 1.08 4.14 -2.71
CA GLY A 76 1.74 4.08 -1.41
C GLY A 76 1.46 2.79 -0.65
N ILE A 77 2.54 2.13 -0.27
CA ILE A 77 2.59 1.00 0.65
C ILE A 77 3.63 1.33 1.69
N ALA A 78 3.32 1.08 2.96
CA ALA A 78 4.26 1.18 4.06
C ALA A 78 4.03 0.05 5.06
N PHE A 79 5.07 -0.30 5.80
CA PHE A 79 5.00 -1.25 6.91
C PHE A 79 5.60 -0.62 8.16
N ASP A 80 4.98 -0.86 9.30
CA ASP A 80 5.61 -0.50 10.56
C ASP A 80 6.58 -1.61 11.03
N ARG A 81 7.31 -1.33 12.09
CA ARG A 81 8.29 -2.27 12.68
C ARG A 81 7.69 -3.58 13.19
N TRP A 82 6.38 -3.64 13.35
CA TRP A 82 5.65 -4.82 13.80
C TRP A 82 5.09 -5.63 12.63
N GLY A 83 5.23 -5.14 11.40
CA GLY A 83 4.72 -5.76 10.19
C GLY A 83 3.28 -5.41 9.84
N TYR A 84 2.68 -4.43 10.51
CA TYR A 84 1.38 -3.94 10.07
C TYR A 84 1.51 -3.21 8.73
N HIS A 85 0.60 -3.52 7.84
CA HIS A 85 0.58 -3.03 6.48
C HIS A 85 -0.35 -1.82 6.34
N TYR A 86 0.16 -0.76 5.73
CA TYR A 86 -0.56 0.47 5.42
C TYR A 86 -0.52 0.77 3.95
N ALA A 87 -1.55 1.45 3.45
CA ALA A 87 -1.64 1.85 2.06
C ALA A 87 -2.41 3.15 1.93
N THR A 88 -2.25 3.83 0.79
CA THR A 88 -2.98 5.05 0.46
C THR A 88 -3.65 4.96 -0.89
N ASP A 89 -4.76 5.69 -1.03
CA ASP A 89 -5.47 5.90 -2.30
C ASP A 89 -5.24 7.33 -2.78
N GLY A 90 -4.63 7.46 -3.94
CA GLY A 90 -4.34 8.75 -4.54
C GLY A 90 -5.60 9.56 -4.83
N THR A 91 -6.60 8.96 -5.48
CA THR A 91 -7.84 9.65 -5.86
C THR A 91 -8.74 9.91 -4.67
N GLY A 92 -8.91 8.94 -3.80
CA GLY A 92 -9.72 9.05 -2.59
C GLY A 92 -9.08 9.91 -1.51
N GLY A 93 -7.75 10.05 -1.53
CA GLY A 93 -7.01 10.77 -0.50
C GLY A 93 -7.17 10.16 0.88
N ARG A 94 -7.20 8.81 0.97
CA ARG A 94 -7.42 8.08 2.21
C ARG A 94 -6.27 7.17 2.55
N PRO A 95 -5.81 7.19 3.79
CA PRO A 95 -4.94 6.16 4.34
C PRO A 95 -5.75 4.97 4.85
N TYR A 96 -5.17 3.80 4.71
CA TYR A 96 -5.76 2.53 5.11
C TYR A 96 -4.76 1.67 5.89
N GLN A 97 -5.27 0.90 6.82
CA GLN A 97 -4.60 -0.30 7.31
C GLN A 97 -5.07 -1.50 6.48
N VAL A 98 -4.15 -2.30 5.99
CA VAL A 98 -4.43 -3.53 5.26
C VAL A 98 -4.31 -4.70 6.23
N ARG A 99 -5.41 -5.41 6.50
CA ARG A 99 -5.43 -6.50 7.47
C ARG A 99 -6.46 -7.58 7.12
N PRO A 100 -6.32 -8.78 7.71
CA PRO A 100 -7.31 -9.84 7.50
C PRO A 100 -8.69 -9.47 8.04
N ASP A 101 -9.73 -9.94 7.35
CA ASP A 101 -11.13 -9.82 7.80
C ASP A 101 -11.80 -11.18 8.06
N GLY A 102 -11.02 -12.26 8.09
CA GLY A 102 -11.51 -13.64 8.22
C GLY A 102 -11.84 -14.31 6.88
N LYS A 103 -11.92 -13.57 5.78
CA LYS A 103 -12.16 -14.07 4.42
C LYS A 103 -11.01 -13.77 3.45
N GLY A 104 -10.08 -12.93 3.85
CA GLY A 104 -8.95 -12.49 3.08
C GLY A 104 -8.35 -11.22 3.67
N TRP A 105 -7.67 -10.44 2.84
CA TRP A 105 -7.07 -9.17 3.21
C TRP A 105 -7.91 -8.02 2.70
N LYS A 106 -8.18 -7.05 3.56
CA LYS A 106 -8.96 -5.85 3.24
C LYS A 106 -8.31 -4.56 3.72
N MET A 107 -8.76 -3.47 3.12
CA MET A 107 -8.35 -2.10 3.46
C MET A 107 -9.39 -1.50 4.41
N PHE A 108 -8.95 -1.10 5.61
CA PHE A 108 -9.75 -0.42 6.62
C PHE A 108 -9.30 1.03 6.72
N SER A 109 -10.22 1.95 6.52
CA SER A 109 -9.92 3.38 6.58
C SER A 109 -9.44 3.82 7.95
N LEU A 110 -8.35 4.56 8.00
CA LEU A 110 -7.78 5.13 9.22
C LEU A 110 -8.31 6.51 9.53
N LEU A 111 -8.54 7.30 8.51
CA LEU A 111 -9.15 8.62 8.62
C LEU A 111 -10.18 8.89 7.52
N ASN A 112 -10.93 9.98 7.72
CA ASN A 112 -11.71 10.58 6.65
C ASN A 112 -10.78 11.10 5.54
N LYS A 113 -11.40 11.41 4.40
CA LYS A 113 -10.70 11.90 3.22
C LYS A 113 -9.75 13.04 3.53
N GLU A 114 -8.52 12.88 3.11
CA GLU A 114 -7.51 13.92 3.07
C GLU A 114 -7.52 14.68 1.72
N VAL A 115 -6.68 15.68 1.62
CA VAL A 115 -6.47 16.40 0.36
C VAL A 115 -5.77 15.47 -0.64
N ARG A 116 -6.35 15.32 -1.81
CA ARG A 116 -5.85 14.45 -2.88
C ARG A 116 -4.99 15.23 -3.89
N PRO A 117 -4.18 14.56 -4.70
CA PRO A 117 -3.84 13.15 -4.61
C PRO A 117 -2.87 12.89 -3.45
N VAL A 118 -2.87 11.64 -3.00
CA VAL A 118 -1.91 11.13 -2.02
C VAL A 118 -0.99 10.14 -2.74
N PRO A 119 0.16 10.59 -3.24
CA PRO A 119 1.01 9.77 -4.11
C PRO A 119 1.91 8.79 -3.35
N ALA A 120 2.06 8.93 -2.04
CA ALA A 120 2.89 8.04 -1.24
C ALA A 120 2.56 8.15 0.25
N CYS A 121 2.94 7.11 1.00
CA CYS A 121 2.94 7.10 2.45
C CYS A 121 4.20 6.42 2.98
N GLU A 122 4.53 6.68 4.24
CA GLU A 122 5.65 6.06 4.94
C GLU A 122 5.40 6.04 6.44
N ILE A 123 6.10 5.15 7.15
CA ILE A 123 6.17 5.11 8.61
C ILE A 123 7.56 5.58 9.04
N LEU A 124 7.62 6.58 9.89
CA LEU A 124 8.90 7.07 10.41
C LEU A 124 9.58 6.00 11.28
N SER A 125 10.75 5.57 10.84
CA SER A 125 11.55 4.57 11.55
C SER A 125 13.06 4.86 11.51
N SER A 126 13.44 6.06 11.06
CA SER A 126 14.85 6.47 10.97
C SER A 126 15.32 7.10 12.27
N ASP A 127 16.49 6.70 12.75
CA ASP A 127 17.15 7.26 13.95
C ASP A 127 17.53 8.74 13.81
N ASN A 128 17.36 9.34 12.63
CA ASN A 128 17.54 10.76 12.40
C ASN A 128 16.38 11.62 12.92
N PHE A 129 15.28 11.00 13.31
CA PHE A 129 14.11 11.68 13.86
C PHE A 129 13.98 11.42 15.37
N PRO A 130 13.48 12.41 16.15
CA PRO A 130 13.26 12.26 17.58
C PRO A 130 12.37 11.07 17.94
N ASP A 131 12.56 10.53 19.14
CA ASP A 131 11.81 9.37 19.63
C ASP A 131 10.30 9.59 19.62
N GLU A 132 9.84 10.80 19.91
CA GLU A 132 8.41 11.13 19.87
C GLU A 132 7.78 11.10 18.48
N MET A 133 8.59 11.08 17.42
CA MET A 133 8.14 10.97 16.04
C MET A 133 8.21 9.54 15.50
N GLN A 134 8.87 8.64 16.21
CA GLN A 134 9.01 7.25 15.76
C GLN A 134 7.64 6.56 15.66
N GLY A 135 7.42 5.87 14.53
CA GLY A 135 6.16 5.22 14.23
C GLY A 135 5.05 6.14 13.72
N ASP A 136 5.34 7.43 13.53
CA ASP A 136 4.37 8.35 12.91
C ASP A 136 4.13 7.99 11.45
N PHE A 137 2.89 8.18 11.02
CA PHE A 137 2.46 7.94 9.64
C PHE A 137 2.56 9.22 8.82
N LEU A 138 3.30 9.15 7.72
CA LEU A 138 3.48 10.26 6.79
C LEU A 138 2.63 10.06 5.55
N ILE A 139 1.99 11.13 5.10
CA ILE A 139 1.23 11.19 3.85
C ILE A 139 1.77 12.32 3.00
N CYS A 140 2.26 11.99 1.81
CA CYS A 140 2.62 12.99 0.81
C CYS A 140 1.36 13.55 0.15
N ASN A 141 1.37 14.86 -0.12
CA ASN A 141 0.27 15.55 -0.80
C ASN A 141 0.80 16.51 -1.86
N SER A 142 0.08 16.65 -2.97
CA SER A 142 0.56 17.45 -4.11
C SER A 142 -0.43 18.47 -4.67
N ILE A 143 -1.71 18.44 -4.27
CA ILE A 143 -2.71 19.43 -4.70
C ILE A 143 -3.42 20.03 -3.50
N GLY A 144 -3.57 21.34 -3.49
CA GLY A 144 -4.18 22.12 -2.40
C GLY A 144 -3.27 22.33 -1.19
N PHE A 145 -2.37 21.39 -0.96
CA PHE A 145 -1.27 21.47 -0.02
C PHE A 145 -0.08 20.73 -0.62
N LEU A 146 1.05 21.40 -0.73
CA LEU A 146 2.30 20.80 -1.23
C LEU A 146 3.17 20.48 -0.02
N GLY A 147 3.33 19.21 0.29
CA GLY A 147 4.15 18.80 1.42
C GLY A 147 3.78 17.44 1.99
N ILE A 148 4.27 17.19 3.19
CA ILE A 148 4.09 15.96 3.93
C ILE A 148 3.25 16.25 5.18
N LYS A 149 2.17 15.53 5.35
CA LYS A 149 1.36 15.53 6.57
C LYS A 149 1.80 14.39 7.47
N GLN A 150 1.88 14.67 8.75
CA GLN A 150 2.31 13.73 9.78
C GLN A 150 1.14 13.44 10.72
N TYR A 151 0.99 12.16 11.07
CA TYR A 151 -0.08 11.66 11.93
C TYR A 151 0.49 10.73 12.99
N LYS A 152 -0.10 10.76 14.19
CA LYS A 152 0.12 9.72 15.18
C LYS A 152 -0.76 8.51 14.89
N LEU A 153 -0.17 7.32 14.94
CA LEU A 153 -0.91 6.07 14.94
C LEU A 153 -1.22 5.62 16.37
N HIS A 154 -2.48 5.38 16.65
CA HIS A 154 -2.92 4.87 17.94
C HIS A 154 -3.47 3.46 17.79
N ARG A 155 -3.02 2.56 18.67
CA ARG A 155 -3.51 1.19 18.76
C ARG A 155 -4.57 1.08 19.83
N ASP A 156 -5.73 0.57 19.43
CA ASP A 156 -6.82 0.26 20.35
C ASP A 156 -7.33 -1.15 20.01
N GLY A 157 -7.04 -2.12 20.86
CA GLY A 157 -7.46 -3.51 20.69
C GLY A 157 -7.03 -4.17 19.38
N GLY A 158 -5.90 -3.76 18.79
CA GLY A 158 -5.39 -4.22 17.49
C GLY A 158 -5.86 -3.39 16.28
N TYR A 159 -6.65 -2.36 16.52
CA TYR A 159 -7.05 -1.37 15.53
C TYR A 159 -6.21 -0.11 15.69
N GLU A 160 -5.84 0.50 14.56
CA GLU A 160 -5.12 1.74 14.58
C GLU A 160 -6.01 2.88 14.10
N LEU A 161 -6.06 3.93 14.90
CA LEU A 161 -6.71 5.19 14.57
C LEU A 161 -5.64 6.26 14.39
N THR A 162 -5.79 7.07 13.36
CA THR A 162 -4.87 8.17 13.09
C THR A 162 -5.45 9.47 13.62
N LYS A 163 -4.66 10.21 14.40
CA LYS A 163 -4.98 11.60 14.78
C LYS A 163 -4.00 12.54 14.11
N THR A 164 -4.53 13.61 13.55
CA THR A 164 -3.71 14.69 13.01
C THR A 164 -2.88 15.32 14.13
N VAL A 165 -1.58 15.37 13.96
CA VAL A 165 -0.70 16.19 14.78
C VAL A 165 -0.65 17.54 14.08
N GLY A 166 -1.27 18.56 14.66
CA GLY A 166 -1.21 19.92 14.15
C GLY A 166 0.23 20.42 14.25
N ARG A 167 0.93 20.49 13.16
CA ARG A 167 2.15 21.25 12.94
C ARG A 167 2.05 22.00 11.63
#